data_a49ec0be390b1a1d43f5750f6058f53e
#
_entry.id   a49ec0be390b1a1d43f5750f6058f53e
#
_cell.length_a   1.000
_cell.length_b   1.000
_cell.length_c   1.000
_cell.angle_alpha   90.00
_cell.angle_beta   90.00
_cell.angle_gamma   90.00
#
_symmetry.space_group_name_H-M   'P 1'
#
loop_
_entity.id
_entity.type
_entity.pdbx_description
1 polymer ?
#
loop_
_entity_poly.entity_id
_entity_poly.type
_entity_poly.pdbx_seq_one_letter_code
_entity_poly.pdbx_strand_id
1 'polypeptide(L)'
;MGRAHLLVVDDEPSILTTLQKALTLEGYTVDVAGGVKIAEEKLRKRTYDLCLFDVQLPDGDGLSLLQFVRTAKLDVPVVMMSGHATIDTAVKATRLGALNFLEKPLNTDALLITIETALRLERAESEARALRVASGTAGELVGESSAIKKLGEQIARAAKSSASVLVTGERGTGKELVARAIHELSPRAKGPLEKLNCAALPSELIESELFGHEAGAFTGATKQRRGKFERASGGTLFLDEVGDMPLAMQAKLLRVLQEREIERVGGSETIKVDARVVAATNRDLVAACEKDAFRADLYDRLNVVPLAIPPLRARREDIPLLTRHFLELAAKANDRRNIRMSNGALSMLAAYSFPGNVRELRNLIERLVILTPDDEIGEEDVKTCLPGGSAPKVTGLYRPGVPFRVLVDEAERTILQDALAHHQGQMAATARALDLERSHLYKKARSLGLRGGEKPEEDEG
;
A
#
# COMPACT_ATOMS: atom_id res chain seq x y z
N MET A 1 -19.82 -18.04 19.30
CA MET A 1 -18.61 -18.00 18.49
C MET A 1 -17.51 -18.71 19.27
N GLY A 2 -16.82 -19.71 18.67
CA GLY A 2 -15.75 -20.46 19.35
C GLY A 2 -14.57 -19.51 19.68
N ARG A 3 -13.86 -19.81 20.78
CA ARG A 3 -12.73 -18.98 21.28
C ARG A 3 -11.59 -18.84 20.25
N ALA A 4 -11.20 -19.91 19.54
CA ALA A 4 -10.20 -19.96 18.47
C ALA A 4 -10.26 -21.32 17.76
N HIS A 5 -9.71 -21.41 16.54
CA HIS A 5 -9.65 -22.66 15.77
C HIS A 5 -8.23 -23.23 15.80
N LEU A 6 -8.06 -24.42 16.35
CA LEU A 6 -6.80 -25.08 16.60
C LEU A 6 -6.61 -26.29 15.67
N LEU A 7 -5.37 -26.55 15.25
CA LEU A 7 -5.01 -27.80 14.60
C LEU A 7 -4.06 -28.60 15.51
N VAL A 8 -4.44 -29.81 15.86
CA VAL A 8 -3.62 -30.75 16.65
C VAL A 8 -3.13 -31.87 15.75
N VAL A 9 -1.82 -32.09 15.72
CA VAL A 9 -1.18 -33.12 14.89
C VAL A 9 -0.38 -34.05 15.80
N ASP A 10 -0.79 -35.29 15.86
CA ASP A 10 -0.19 -36.33 16.69
C ASP A 10 -0.52 -37.70 16.06
N ASP A 11 0.35 -38.68 16.18
CA ASP A 11 0.10 -40.00 15.63
C ASP A 11 -0.71 -40.93 16.57
N GLU A 12 -0.79 -40.58 17.84
CA GLU A 12 -1.54 -41.36 18.84
C GLU A 12 -3.02 -40.95 18.88
N PRO A 13 -3.97 -41.83 18.44
CA PRO A 13 -5.40 -41.52 18.46
C PRO A 13 -5.97 -41.19 19.85
N SER A 14 -5.35 -41.77 20.90
CA SER A 14 -5.71 -41.52 22.30
C SER A 14 -5.41 -40.08 22.70
N ILE A 15 -4.25 -39.55 22.32
CA ILE A 15 -3.83 -38.16 22.57
C ILE A 15 -4.72 -37.22 21.78
N LEU A 16 -4.94 -37.45 20.48
CA LEU A 16 -5.83 -36.64 19.64
C LEU A 16 -7.22 -36.54 20.24
N THR A 17 -7.80 -37.66 20.66
CA THR A 17 -9.15 -37.69 21.22
C THR A 17 -9.20 -36.95 22.57
N THR A 18 -8.20 -37.11 23.42
CA THR A 18 -8.12 -36.47 24.74
C THR A 18 -7.96 -34.96 24.59
N LEU A 19 -7.01 -34.50 23.74
CA LEU A 19 -6.77 -33.09 23.49
C LEU A 19 -7.98 -32.42 22.82
N GLN A 20 -8.59 -33.09 21.83
CA GLN A 20 -9.77 -32.57 21.17
C GLN A 20 -10.93 -32.37 22.17
N LYS A 21 -11.21 -33.36 23.05
CA LYS A 21 -12.25 -33.23 24.09
C LYS A 21 -11.91 -32.13 25.07
N ALA A 22 -10.70 -32.11 25.63
CA ALA A 22 -10.29 -31.13 26.63
C ALA A 22 -10.37 -29.71 26.08
N LEU A 23 -9.83 -29.46 24.90
CA LEU A 23 -9.82 -28.13 24.28
C LEU A 23 -11.22 -27.70 23.78
N THR A 24 -12.08 -28.65 23.37
CA THR A 24 -13.47 -28.35 23.02
C THR A 24 -14.29 -27.94 24.25
N LEU A 25 -14.05 -28.57 25.39
CA LEU A 25 -14.69 -28.19 26.66
C LEU A 25 -14.32 -26.76 27.08
N GLU A 26 -13.12 -26.32 26.77
CA GLU A 26 -12.65 -24.95 26.99
C GLU A 26 -13.13 -23.95 25.91
N GLY A 27 -13.96 -24.40 24.96
CA GLY A 27 -14.63 -23.58 23.96
C GLY A 27 -13.80 -23.34 22.67
N TYR A 28 -12.72 -24.09 22.44
CA TYR A 28 -11.96 -24.06 21.19
C TYR A 28 -12.62 -24.95 20.11
N THR A 29 -12.48 -24.54 18.85
CA THR A 29 -12.78 -25.44 17.73
C THR A 29 -11.49 -26.19 17.39
N VAL A 30 -11.52 -27.52 17.33
CA VAL A 30 -10.31 -28.34 17.19
C VAL A 30 -10.42 -29.29 16.02
N ASP A 31 -9.54 -29.14 15.05
CA ASP A 31 -9.29 -30.12 14.01
C ASP A 31 -8.09 -31.00 14.43
N VAL A 32 -8.12 -32.26 14.06
CA VAL A 32 -7.05 -33.21 14.39
C VAL A 32 -6.49 -33.83 13.12
N ALA A 33 -5.19 -34.18 13.12
CA ALA A 33 -4.51 -34.87 12.02
C ALA A 33 -3.55 -35.93 12.57
N GLY A 34 -3.56 -37.13 12.02
CA GLY A 34 -2.71 -38.26 12.46
C GLY A 34 -1.35 -38.31 11.75
N GLY A 35 -0.94 -37.30 10.99
CA GLY A 35 0.32 -37.24 10.28
C GLY A 35 0.51 -36.02 9.42
N VAL A 36 1.70 -35.87 8.85
CA VAL A 36 2.16 -34.69 8.10
C VAL A 36 1.27 -34.42 6.88
N LYS A 37 0.97 -35.42 6.06
CA LYS A 37 0.19 -35.27 4.82
C LYS A 37 -1.21 -34.72 5.07
N ILE A 38 -1.88 -35.24 6.10
CA ILE A 38 -3.23 -34.83 6.47
C ILE A 38 -3.19 -33.41 7.04
N ALA A 39 -2.16 -33.09 7.83
CA ALA A 39 -1.96 -31.75 8.37
C ALA A 39 -1.70 -30.72 7.27
N GLU A 40 -0.83 -31.00 6.30
CA GLU A 40 -0.58 -30.12 5.16
C GLU A 40 -1.85 -29.87 4.33
N GLU A 41 -2.64 -30.89 4.06
CA GLU A 41 -3.90 -30.75 3.33
C GLU A 41 -4.87 -29.83 4.06
N LYS A 42 -5.00 -29.99 5.39
CA LYS A 42 -5.84 -29.12 6.22
C LYS A 42 -5.33 -27.70 6.27
N LEU A 43 -4.02 -27.49 6.43
CA LEU A 43 -3.38 -26.16 6.43
C LEU A 43 -3.54 -25.42 5.09
N ARG A 44 -3.62 -26.15 3.98
CA ARG A 44 -3.91 -25.55 2.65
C ARG A 44 -5.36 -25.16 2.46
N LYS A 45 -6.30 -25.91 3.10
CA LYS A 45 -7.75 -25.71 2.94
C LYS A 45 -8.36 -24.75 3.96
N ARG A 46 -7.77 -24.66 5.16
CA ARG A 46 -8.33 -23.89 6.28
C ARG A 46 -7.25 -23.07 6.98
N THR A 47 -7.69 -22.02 7.62
CA THR A 47 -6.85 -21.20 8.51
C THR A 47 -7.06 -21.61 9.95
N TYR A 48 -5.98 -21.62 10.72
CA TYR A 48 -5.98 -21.93 12.14
C TYR A 48 -5.37 -20.77 12.92
N ASP A 49 -5.84 -20.59 14.15
CA ASP A 49 -5.34 -19.55 15.04
C ASP A 49 -4.09 -20.02 15.82
N LEU A 50 -3.91 -21.34 15.96
CA LEU A 50 -2.72 -21.97 16.54
C LEU A 50 -2.63 -23.44 16.12
N CYS A 51 -1.41 -23.93 15.96
CA CYS A 51 -1.12 -25.34 15.68
C CYS A 51 -0.31 -25.96 16.80
N LEU A 52 -0.66 -27.21 17.17
CA LEU A 52 0.08 -28.11 18.08
C LEU A 52 0.60 -29.27 17.28
N PHE A 53 1.92 -29.40 17.13
CA PHE A 53 2.53 -30.45 16.32
C PHE A 53 3.40 -31.38 17.17
N ASP A 54 3.16 -32.68 17.08
CA ASP A 54 4.13 -33.65 17.59
C ASP A 54 5.41 -33.63 16.74
N VAL A 55 6.54 -33.82 17.37
CA VAL A 55 7.83 -33.94 16.71
C VAL A 55 7.91 -35.23 15.90
N GLN A 56 7.40 -36.35 16.46
CA GLN A 56 7.47 -37.68 15.83
C GLN A 56 6.12 -38.00 15.18
N LEU A 57 6.13 -38.19 13.86
CA LEU A 57 4.94 -38.56 13.09
C LEU A 57 5.28 -39.74 12.13
N PRO A 58 4.35 -40.65 11.84
CA PRO A 58 4.64 -41.89 11.10
C PRO A 58 5.02 -41.66 9.64
N ASP A 59 4.59 -40.54 9.06
CA ASP A 59 4.80 -40.20 7.66
C ASP A 59 5.78 -39.01 7.47
N GLY A 60 6.50 -38.60 8.56
CA GLY A 60 7.48 -37.55 8.50
C GLY A 60 7.89 -37.02 9.89
N ASP A 61 8.54 -35.86 9.91
CA ASP A 61 8.99 -35.18 11.12
C ASP A 61 8.14 -33.90 11.31
N GLY A 62 7.61 -33.68 12.51
CA GLY A 62 6.90 -32.46 12.85
C GLY A 62 7.70 -31.19 12.66
N LEU A 63 9.04 -31.26 12.72
CA LEU A 63 9.89 -30.13 12.34
C LEU A 63 9.82 -29.80 10.84
N SER A 64 9.65 -30.81 9.99
CA SER A 64 9.45 -30.62 8.56
C SER A 64 8.09 -29.95 8.28
N LEU A 65 7.04 -30.30 9.04
CA LEU A 65 5.75 -29.64 8.97
C LEU A 65 5.83 -28.17 9.44
N LEU A 66 6.59 -27.88 10.48
CA LEU A 66 6.88 -26.49 10.90
C LEU A 66 7.60 -25.72 9.80
N GLN A 67 8.60 -26.35 9.16
CA GLN A 67 9.32 -25.74 8.04
C GLN A 67 8.40 -25.49 6.84
N PHE A 68 7.47 -26.40 6.55
CA PHE A 68 6.42 -26.20 5.53
C PHE A 68 5.56 -24.97 5.87
N VAL A 69 5.08 -24.81 7.11
CA VAL A 69 4.30 -23.67 7.55
C VAL A 69 5.06 -22.35 7.31
N ARG A 70 6.36 -22.31 7.60
CA ARG A 70 7.20 -21.12 7.40
C ARG A 70 7.52 -20.86 5.93
N THR A 71 7.81 -21.90 5.15
CA THR A 71 8.08 -21.79 3.71
C THR A 71 6.83 -21.36 2.93
N ALA A 72 5.66 -21.88 3.31
CA ALA A 72 4.37 -21.50 2.75
C ALA A 72 3.88 -20.13 3.26
N LYS A 73 4.66 -19.48 4.14
CA LYS A 73 4.34 -18.17 4.75
C LYS A 73 2.96 -18.16 5.41
N LEU A 74 2.58 -19.26 6.04
CA LEU A 74 1.35 -19.31 6.83
C LEU A 74 1.60 -18.60 8.16
N ASP A 75 0.82 -17.55 8.41
CA ASP A 75 0.92 -16.70 9.62
C ASP A 75 0.14 -17.35 10.75
N VAL A 76 0.66 -18.47 11.27
CA VAL A 76 0.06 -19.24 12.36
C VAL A 76 1.12 -19.59 13.39
N PRO A 77 0.90 -19.33 14.69
CA PRO A 77 1.78 -19.77 15.75
C PRO A 77 1.76 -21.30 15.89
N VAL A 78 2.97 -21.87 16.02
CA VAL A 78 3.14 -23.32 16.17
C VAL A 78 3.80 -23.61 17.50
N VAL A 79 3.19 -24.49 18.28
CA VAL A 79 3.75 -25.08 19.51
C VAL A 79 4.09 -26.53 19.20
N MET A 80 5.32 -26.94 19.50
CA MET A 80 5.77 -28.31 19.32
C MET A 80 5.52 -29.13 20.58
N MET A 81 5.20 -30.43 20.40
CA MET A 81 5.03 -31.40 21.47
C MET A 81 6.00 -32.57 21.25
N SER A 82 6.56 -33.15 22.32
CA SER A 82 7.44 -34.32 22.19
C SER A 82 7.45 -35.18 23.44
N GLY A 83 7.46 -36.50 23.27
CA GLY A 83 7.64 -37.48 24.34
C GLY A 83 9.10 -37.68 24.75
N HIS A 84 10.05 -37.25 23.92
CA HIS A 84 11.49 -37.29 24.19
C HIS A 84 12.11 -35.94 23.93
N ALA A 85 11.91 -35.01 24.84
CA ALA A 85 12.41 -33.65 24.75
C ALA A 85 13.95 -33.65 25.01
N THR A 86 14.74 -33.57 23.96
CA THR A 86 16.17 -33.22 24.08
C THR A 86 16.32 -31.70 23.90
N ILE A 87 17.29 -31.12 24.62
CA ILE A 87 17.64 -29.69 24.49
C ILE A 87 17.89 -29.33 23.01
N ASP A 88 18.53 -30.22 22.25
CA ASP A 88 18.84 -30.03 20.84
C ASP A 88 17.58 -29.93 19.97
N THR A 89 16.54 -30.75 20.24
CA THR A 89 15.29 -30.72 19.50
C THR A 89 14.51 -29.43 19.77
N ALA A 90 14.46 -29.00 21.05
CA ALA A 90 13.82 -27.75 21.42
C ALA A 90 14.53 -26.52 20.80
N VAL A 91 15.87 -26.52 20.79
CA VAL A 91 16.65 -25.47 20.13
C VAL A 91 16.43 -25.44 18.62
N LYS A 92 16.37 -26.60 17.96
CA LYS A 92 16.05 -26.69 16.51
C LYS A 92 14.63 -26.16 16.22
N ALA A 93 13.63 -26.57 17.00
CA ALA A 93 12.26 -26.10 16.85
C ALA A 93 12.17 -24.57 16.98
N THR A 94 12.81 -24.00 18.00
CA THR A 94 12.84 -22.53 18.21
C THR A 94 13.53 -21.81 17.04
N ARG A 95 14.65 -22.33 16.53
CA ARG A 95 15.35 -21.76 15.37
C ARG A 95 14.51 -21.83 14.09
N LEU A 96 13.67 -22.83 13.94
CA LEU A 96 12.71 -22.97 12.82
C LEU A 96 11.45 -22.11 13.02
N GLY A 97 11.35 -21.41 14.15
CA GLY A 97 10.26 -20.47 14.42
C GLY A 97 9.08 -21.10 15.17
N ALA A 98 9.25 -22.19 15.90
CA ALA A 98 8.26 -22.62 16.89
C ALA A 98 8.13 -21.58 18.00
N LEU A 99 6.90 -21.29 18.43
CA LEU A 99 6.63 -20.34 19.49
C LEU A 99 6.99 -20.90 20.86
N ASN A 100 6.70 -22.18 21.07
CA ASN A 100 6.98 -22.88 22.32
C ASN A 100 7.18 -24.38 22.05
N PHE A 101 7.66 -25.09 23.08
CA PHE A 101 7.89 -26.52 23.07
C PHE A 101 7.34 -27.13 24.35
N LEU A 102 6.53 -28.18 24.26
CA LEU A 102 5.90 -28.88 25.38
C LEU A 102 6.38 -30.33 25.43
N GLU A 103 6.73 -30.79 26.62
CA GLU A 103 7.11 -32.18 26.87
C GLU A 103 5.86 -33.01 27.24
N LYS A 104 5.75 -34.21 26.65
CA LYS A 104 4.74 -35.22 27.04
C LYS A 104 5.25 -36.00 28.27
N PRO A 105 4.38 -36.34 29.25
CA PRO A 105 2.93 -36.22 29.23
C PRO A 105 2.44 -34.79 29.43
N LEU A 106 1.49 -34.37 28.57
CA LEU A 106 0.98 -33.00 28.59
C LEU A 106 0.15 -32.74 29.86
N ASN A 107 0.58 -31.77 30.66
CA ASN A 107 -0.23 -31.23 31.71
C ASN A 107 -1.27 -30.27 31.09
N THR A 108 -2.57 -30.52 31.35
CA THR A 108 -3.69 -29.75 30.78
C THR A 108 -3.59 -28.28 31.13
N ASP A 109 -3.22 -27.93 32.37
CA ASP A 109 -3.11 -26.53 32.81
C ASP A 109 -1.94 -25.83 32.08
N ALA A 110 -0.77 -26.49 31.98
CA ALA A 110 0.37 -25.95 31.24
C ALA A 110 0.08 -25.77 29.75
N LEU A 111 -0.65 -26.70 29.14
CA LEU A 111 -1.08 -26.61 27.75
C LEU A 111 -2.03 -25.43 27.54
N LEU A 112 -3.05 -25.26 28.38
CA LEU A 112 -4.01 -24.16 28.29
C LEU A 112 -3.32 -22.80 28.48
N ILE A 113 -2.43 -22.67 29.46
CA ILE A 113 -1.64 -21.44 29.66
C ILE A 113 -0.80 -21.13 28.44
N THR A 114 -0.17 -22.14 27.83
CA THR A 114 0.64 -21.97 26.62
C THR A 114 -0.22 -21.52 25.43
N ILE A 115 -1.36 -22.15 25.20
CA ILE A 115 -2.31 -21.78 24.13
C ILE A 115 -2.83 -20.36 24.34
N GLU A 116 -3.27 -20.03 25.56
CA GLU A 116 -3.78 -18.67 25.85
C GLU A 116 -2.71 -17.60 25.68
N THR A 117 -1.49 -17.89 26.12
CA THR A 117 -0.36 -16.96 25.96
C THR A 117 -0.01 -16.77 24.49
N ALA A 118 0.03 -17.85 23.70
CA ALA A 118 0.30 -17.81 22.26
C ALA A 118 -0.77 -17.01 21.52
N LEU A 119 -2.04 -17.27 21.77
CA LEU A 119 -3.17 -16.57 21.16
C LEU A 119 -3.24 -15.09 21.58
N ARG A 120 -2.89 -14.78 22.83
CA ARG A 120 -2.83 -13.39 23.31
C ARG A 120 -1.68 -12.61 22.68
N LEU A 121 -0.51 -13.22 22.53
CA LEU A 121 0.64 -12.62 21.86
C LEU A 121 0.31 -12.33 20.39
N GLU A 122 -0.25 -13.30 19.67
CA GLU A 122 -0.67 -13.14 18.29
C GLU A 122 -1.73 -12.04 18.12
N ARG A 123 -2.73 -11.99 19.03
CA ARG A 123 -3.73 -10.91 19.03
C ARG A 123 -3.09 -9.55 19.28
N ALA A 124 -2.18 -9.43 20.24
CA ALA A 124 -1.50 -8.18 20.54
C ALA A 124 -0.61 -7.72 19.35
N GLU A 125 0.07 -8.64 18.69
CA GLU A 125 0.84 -8.34 17.47
C GLU A 125 -0.07 -7.99 16.30
N SER A 126 -1.19 -8.70 16.13
CA SER A 126 -2.19 -8.40 15.10
C SER A 126 -2.89 -7.07 15.36
N GLU A 127 -3.24 -6.75 16.61
CA GLU A 127 -3.80 -5.45 17.00
C GLU A 127 -2.78 -4.32 16.83
N ALA A 128 -1.52 -4.52 17.22
CA ALA A 128 -0.45 -3.56 16.96
C ALA A 128 -0.21 -3.38 15.46
N ARG A 129 -0.30 -4.45 14.67
CA ARG A 129 -0.22 -4.44 13.22
C ARG A 129 -1.45 -3.73 12.60
N ALA A 130 -2.65 -4.00 13.11
CA ALA A 130 -3.90 -3.36 12.68
C ALA A 130 -3.95 -1.86 13.06
N LEU A 131 -3.47 -1.49 14.24
CA LEU A 131 -3.31 -0.09 14.66
C LEU A 131 -2.26 0.63 13.79
N ARG A 132 -1.17 -0.04 13.43
CA ARG A 132 -0.19 0.46 12.44
C ARG A 132 -0.80 0.61 11.05
N VAL A 133 -1.67 -0.31 10.62
CA VAL A 133 -2.42 -0.24 9.35
C VAL A 133 -3.48 0.86 9.38
N ALA A 134 -4.26 0.97 10.45
CA ALA A 134 -5.30 2.00 10.63
C ALA A 134 -4.71 3.42 10.75
N SER A 135 -3.51 3.55 11.35
CA SER A 135 -2.77 4.81 11.42
C SER A 135 -2.02 5.18 10.12
N GLY A 136 -2.21 4.42 9.04
CA GLY A 136 -1.45 4.60 7.78
C GLY A 136 0.02 4.23 7.92
N THR A 137 0.40 3.53 8.98
CA THR A 137 1.76 3.25 9.40
C THR A 137 2.25 1.84 9.05
N ALA A 138 1.54 1.11 8.20
CA ALA A 138 2.04 -0.10 7.57
C ALA A 138 2.99 0.29 6.42
N GLY A 139 4.22 0.65 6.73
CA GLY A 139 5.10 1.24 5.77
C GLY A 139 6.52 0.74 5.84
N GLU A 140 6.74 -0.53 5.54
CA GLU A 140 8.03 -0.92 4.97
C GLU A 140 8.11 -0.40 3.53
N LEU A 141 9.28 0.12 3.17
CA LEU A 141 9.57 0.49 1.78
C LEU A 141 9.71 -0.82 0.98
N VAL A 142 8.59 -1.33 0.47
CA VAL A 142 8.54 -2.59 -0.27
C VAL A 142 9.10 -2.38 -1.67
N GLY A 143 10.10 -3.17 -2.04
CA GLY A 143 10.73 -3.18 -3.37
C GLY A 143 12.07 -3.88 -3.35
N GLU A 144 12.41 -4.54 -4.45
CA GLU A 144 13.67 -5.25 -4.66
C GLU A 144 14.51 -4.67 -5.80
N SER A 145 13.96 -3.69 -6.52
CA SER A 145 14.65 -3.01 -7.61
C SER A 145 15.96 -2.37 -7.14
N SER A 146 16.92 -2.29 -8.06
CA SER A 146 18.21 -1.65 -7.80
C SER A 146 18.06 -0.19 -7.33
N ALA A 147 17.03 0.49 -7.82
CA ALA A 147 16.71 1.86 -7.47
C ALA A 147 16.22 1.98 -6.02
N ILE A 148 15.35 1.07 -5.55
CA ILE A 148 14.86 1.05 -4.17
C ILE A 148 15.96 0.59 -3.19
N LYS A 149 16.79 -0.38 -3.55
CA LYS A 149 17.95 -0.78 -2.74
C LYS A 149 18.92 0.38 -2.52
N LYS A 150 19.28 1.11 -3.59
CA LYS A 150 20.11 2.33 -3.49
C LYS A 150 19.46 3.41 -2.62
N LEU A 151 18.15 3.63 -2.78
CA LEU A 151 17.41 4.56 -1.92
C LEU A 151 17.46 4.13 -0.44
N GLY A 152 17.30 2.84 -0.15
CA GLY A 152 17.42 2.29 1.21
C GLY A 152 18.80 2.56 1.84
N GLU A 153 19.88 2.39 1.08
CA GLU A 153 21.23 2.73 1.53
C GLU A 153 21.40 4.23 1.79
N GLN A 154 20.83 5.08 0.93
CA GLN A 154 20.84 6.53 1.12
C GLN A 154 20.05 6.95 2.36
N ILE A 155 18.87 6.35 2.60
CA ILE A 155 18.07 6.55 3.80
C ILE A 155 18.86 6.17 5.05
N ALA A 156 19.50 4.99 5.08
CA ALA A 156 20.29 4.53 6.22
C ALA A 156 21.49 5.46 6.53
N ARG A 157 22.12 6.03 5.51
CA ARG A 157 23.18 7.04 5.66
C ARG A 157 22.62 8.37 6.17
N ALA A 158 21.55 8.87 5.54
CA ALA A 158 20.91 10.12 5.93
C ALA A 158 20.38 10.06 7.37
N ALA A 159 19.84 8.92 7.80
CA ALA A 159 19.27 8.74 9.14
C ALA A 159 20.29 9.00 10.27
N LYS A 160 21.55 8.65 10.07
CA LYS A 160 22.63 8.84 11.06
C LYS A 160 23.02 10.30 11.28
N SER A 161 22.68 11.20 10.34
CA SER A 161 22.96 12.63 10.41
C SER A 161 21.82 13.38 11.07
N SER A 162 22.12 14.54 11.69
CA SER A 162 21.11 15.50 12.15
C SER A 162 20.69 16.54 11.10
N ALA A 163 21.29 16.48 9.90
CA ALA A 163 21.02 17.41 8.80
C ALA A 163 19.56 17.30 8.30
N SER A 164 19.07 18.41 7.73
CA SER A 164 17.79 18.42 7.03
C SER A 164 17.83 17.49 5.80
N VAL A 165 16.71 16.84 5.51
CA VAL A 165 16.57 15.95 4.36
C VAL A 165 15.42 16.45 3.50
N LEU A 166 15.67 16.60 2.19
CA LEU A 166 14.63 16.92 1.22
C LEU A 166 14.30 15.67 0.39
N VAL A 167 13.09 15.17 0.55
CA VAL A 167 12.57 14.01 -0.18
C VAL A 167 11.74 14.49 -1.38
N THR A 168 12.22 14.23 -2.58
CA THR A 168 11.52 14.57 -3.82
C THR A 168 10.94 13.33 -4.50
N GLY A 169 9.82 13.48 -5.18
CA GLY A 169 9.19 12.40 -5.93
C GLY A 169 7.72 12.69 -6.22
N GLU A 170 7.19 12.05 -7.24
CA GLU A 170 5.81 12.21 -7.67
C GLU A 170 4.81 11.87 -6.55
N ARG A 171 3.56 12.30 -6.75
CA ARG A 171 2.48 11.95 -5.81
C ARG A 171 2.33 10.42 -5.76
N GLY A 172 2.15 9.89 -4.53
CA GLY A 172 1.91 8.46 -4.34
C GLY A 172 3.15 7.56 -4.42
N THR A 173 4.37 8.08 -4.51
CA THR A 173 5.63 7.29 -4.53
C THR A 173 6.05 6.75 -3.17
N GLY A 174 5.52 7.30 -2.05
CA GLY A 174 5.83 6.87 -0.69
C GLY A 174 6.77 7.82 0.08
N LYS A 175 6.75 9.13 -0.19
CA LYS A 175 7.58 10.14 0.51
C LYS A 175 7.44 10.07 2.04
N GLU A 176 6.24 9.85 2.55
CA GLU A 176 5.99 9.73 3.99
C GLU A 176 6.67 8.48 4.58
N LEU A 177 6.73 7.35 3.84
CA LEU A 177 7.40 6.14 4.28
C LEU A 177 8.91 6.35 4.40
N VAL A 178 9.50 7.09 3.44
CA VAL A 178 10.91 7.49 3.49
C VAL A 178 11.19 8.36 4.71
N ALA A 179 10.35 9.36 4.99
CA ALA A 179 10.52 10.22 6.16
C ALA A 179 10.43 9.43 7.48
N ARG A 180 9.51 8.47 7.57
CA ARG A 180 9.39 7.56 8.70
C ARG A 180 10.64 6.70 8.85
N ALA A 181 11.11 6.05 7.77
CA ALA A 181 12.32 5.22 7.81
C ALA A 181 13.54 6.03 8.26
N ILE A 182 13.68 7.29 7.82
CA ILE A 182 14.73 8.20 8.29
C ILE A 182 14.63 8.43 9.80
N HIS A 183 13.42 8.64 10.33
CA HIS A 183 13.23 8.83 11.77
C HIS A 183 13.54 7.56 12.55
N GLU A 184 13.00 6.42 12.16
CA GLU A 184 13.14 5.12 12.84
C GLU A 184 14.59 4.62 12.87
N LEU A 185 15.39 4.91 11.83
CA LEU A 185 16.79 4.56 11.74
C LEU A 185 17.73 5.62 12.36
N SER A 186 17.19 6.71 12.89
CA SER A 186 17.96 7.82 13.44
C SER A 186 18.23 7.65 14.94
N PRO A 187 19.22 8.37 15.50
CA PRO A 187 19.39 8.48 16.95
C PRO A 187 18.18 9.05 17.69
N ARG A 188 17.24 9.69 16.95
CA ARG A 188 16.01 10.31 17.47
C ARG A 188 14.79 9.38 17.37
N ALA A 189 14.95 8.10 17.05
CA ALA A 189 13.86 7.13 16.87
C ALA A 189 12.92 6.97 18.09
N LYS A 190 13.44 7.22 19.29
CA LYS A 190 12.65 7.22 20.53
C LYS A 190 11.89 8.51 20.79
N GLY A 191 12.22 9.57 20.08
CA GLY A 191 11.55 10.88 20.16
C GLY A 191 10.27 10.92 19.32
N PRO A 192 9.51 12.03 19.40
CA PRO A 192 8.28 12.18 18.62
C PRO A 192 8.56 12.35 17.12
N LEU A 193 7.68 11.76 16.28
CA LEU A 193 7.57 12.05 14.85
C LEU A 193 6.31 12.87 14.61
N GLU A 194 6.44 14.18 14.53
CA GLU A 194 5.34 15.07 14.19
C GLU A 194 5.26 15.27 12.67
N LYS A 195 4.04 15.37 12.16
CA LYS A 195 3.78 15.51 10.72
C LYS A 195 2.89 16.72 10.46
N LEU A 196 3.19 17.44 9.38
CA LEU A 196 2.34 18.50 8.85
C LEU A 196 2.30 18.39 7.32
N ASN A 197 1.10 18.42 6.77
CA ASN A 197 0.91 18.55 5.33
C ASN A 197 0.61 20.01 5.00
N CYS A 198 1.52 20.68 4.28
CA CYS A 198 1.43 22.11 3.97
C CYS A 198 0.34 22.42 2.92
N ALA A 199 -0.06 21.45 2.11
CA ALA A 199 -1.12 21.62 1.12
C ALA A 199 -2.53 21.44 1.69
N ALA A 200 -2.67 20.82 2.86
CA ALA A 200 -3.97 20.45 3.43
C ALA A 200 -4.62 21.56 4.27
N LEU A 201 -3.88 22.64 4.60
CA LEU A 201 -4.33 23.67 5.52
C LEU A 201 -4.34 25.06 4.86
N PRO A 202 -5.32 25.92 5.19
CA PRO A 202 -5.24 27.34 4.88
C PRO A 202 -3.98 27.99 5.48
N SER A 203 -3.46 29.04 4.84
CA SER A 203 -2.21 29.71 5.23
C SER A 203 -2.17 30.16 6.70
N GLU A 204 -3.28 30.68 7.20
CA GLU A 204 -3.43 31.17 8.59
C GLU A 204 -3.35 30.03 9.62
N LEU A 205 -3.86 28.84 9.25
CA LEU A 205 -3.82 27.68 10.12
C LEU A 205 -2.45 26.97 10.11
N ILE A 206 -1.71 27.06 9.00
CA ILE A 206 -0.35 26.50 8.92
C ILE A 206 0.55 27.14 9.98
N GLU A 207 0.46 28.47 10.15
CA GLU A 207 1.26 29.19 11.14
C GLU A 207 0.99 28.72 12.56
N SER A 208 -0.29 28.68 12.93
CA SER A 208 -0.74 28.22 14.24
C SER A 208 -0.41 26.74 14.50
N GLU A 209 -0.50 25.87 13.49
CA GLU A 209 -0.12 24.44 13.64
C GLU A 209 1.40 24.29 13.77
N LEU A 210 2.22 25.04 13.02
CA LEU A 210 3.69 24.93 13.08
C LEU A 210 4.27 25.50 14.38
N PHE A 211 3.86 26.73 14.73
CA PHE A 211 4.51 27.51 15.81
C PHE A 211 3.69 27.54 17.08
N GLY A 212 2.39 27.17 17.02
CA GLY A 212 1.49 27.32 18.16
C GLY A 212 0.88 28.72 18.26
N HIS A 213 -0.01 28.88 19.21
CA HIS A 213 -0.64 30.16 19.47
C HIS A 213 -0.91 30.40 20.96
N GLU A 214 -0.92 31.66 21.37
CA GLU A 214 -1.38 32.11 22.69
C GLU A 214 -2.90 32.27 22.70
N ALA A 215 -3.49 32.21 23.88
CA ALA A 215 -4.92 32.49 24.05
C ALA A 215 -5.22 33.94 23.57
N GLY A 216 -6.26 34.08 22.73
CA GLY A 216 -6.64 35.36 22.15
C GLY A 216 -5.87 35.81 20.90
N ALA A 217 -4.96 35.00 20.37
CA ALA A 217 -4.14 35.34 19.20
C ALA A 217 -4.96 35.60 17.91
N PHE A 218 -6.12 34.94 17.77
CA PHE A 218 -7.09 35.15 16.67
C PHE A 218 -8.49 34.77 17.12
N THR A 219 -9.50 35.11 16.32
CA THR A 219 -10.91 34.77 16.59
C THR A 219 -11.08 33.20 16.63
N GLY A 220 -11.34 32.67 17.84
CA GLY A 220 -11.41 31.24 18.10
C GLY A 220 -10.23 30.63 18.89
N ALA A 221 -9.17 31.38 19.14
CA ALA A 221 -8.05 30.99 20.00
C ALA A 221 -8.40 31.09 21.48
N THR A 222 -9.27 30.25 21.99
CA THR A 222 -9.75 30.27 23.38
C THR A 222 -8.72 29.81 24.40
N LYS A 223 -7.72 29.02 23.98
CA LYS A 223 -6.67 28.45 24.84
C LYS A 223 -5.33 28.48 24.10
N GLN A 224 -4.24 28.57 24.87
CA GLN A 224 -2.89 28.38 24.35
C GLN A 224 -2.72 26.96 23.76
N ARG A 225 -2.03 26.83 22.61
CA ARG A 225 -1.73 25.56 21.97
C ARG A 225 -0.28 25.48 21.51
N ARG A 226 0.41 24.38 21.86
CA ARG A 226 1.77 24.11 21.38
C ARG A 226 1.80 23.74 19.92
N GLY A 227 2.74 24.32 19.18
CA GLY A 227 2.97 24.03 17.77
C GLY A 227 3.71 22.73 17.51
N LYS A 228 3.76 22.33 16.24
CA LYS A 228 4.46 21.12 15.79
C LYS A 228 5.95 21.14 16.10
N PHE A 229 6.62 22.31 16.02
CA PHE A 229 8.03 22.42 16.38
C PHE A 229 8.28 22.13 17.86
N GLU A 230 7.45 22.65 18.76
CA GLU A 230 7.55 22.34 20.18
C GLU A 230 7.32 20.86 20.46
N ARG A 231 6.29 20.28 19.82
CA ARG A 231 5.92 18.86 20.00
C ARG A 231 6.95 17.91 19.39
N ALA A 232 7.66 18.33 18.33
CA ALA A 232 8.72 17.57 17.69
C ALA A 232 10.07 17.67 18.40
N SER A 233 10.17 18.44 19.50
CA SER A 233 11.44 18.65 20.20
C SER A 233 12.02 17.31 20.71
N GLY A 234 13.31 17.09 20.49
CA GLY A 234 13.98 15.82 20.73
C GLY A 234 13.72 14.72 19.67
N GLY A 235 12.88 15.01 18.68
CA GLY A 235 12.44 14.08 17.63
C GLY A 235 12.63 14.62 16.22
N THR A 236 11.63 14.38 15.37
CA THR A 236 11.64 14.74 13.94
C THR A 236 10.33 15.41 13.56
N LEU A 237 10.42 16.52 12.82
CA LEU A 237 9.29 17.18 12.15
C LEU A 237 9.32 16.81 10.66
N PHE A 238 8.27 16.18 10.18
CA PHE A 238 8.04 15.90 8.78
C PHE A 238 7.10 16.94 8.16
N LEU A 239 7.60 17.67 7.16
CA LEU A 239 6.86 18.66 6.39
C LEU A 239 6.53 18.06 5.01
N ASP A 240 5.28 17.64 4.81
CA ASP A 240 4.84 17.12 3.52
C ASP A 240 4.35 18.26 2.62
N GLU A 241 4.63 18.14 1.34
CA GLU A 241 4.31 19.09 0.27
C GLU A 241 4.80 20.53 0.61
N VAL A 242 6.06 20.66 1.06
CA VAL A 242 6.66 21.93 1.45
C VAL A 242 6.67 22.97 0.32
N GLY A 243 6.65 22.53 -0.94
CA GLY A 243 6.54 23.39 -2.12
C GLY A 243 5.19 24.11 -2.26
N ASP A 244 4.20 23.76 -1.45
CA ASP A 244 2.89 24.44 -1.38
C ASP A 244 2.82 25.46 -0.23
N MET A 245 3.90 25.63 0.54
CA MET A 245 3.95 26.56 1.67
C MET A 245 3.94 28.03 1.19
N PRO A 246 3.10 28.90 1.77
CA PRO A 246 3.07 30.33 1.45
C PRO A 246 4.42 31.03 1.74
N LEU A 247 4.81 32.00 0.92
CA LEU A 247 6.10 32.71 1.04
C LEU A 247 6.35 33.32 2.44
N ALA A 248 5.30 33.86 3.07
CA ALA A 248 5.41 34.38 4.44
C ALA A 248 5.81 33.30 5.44
N MET A 249 5.29 32.08 5.27
CA MET A 249 5.62 30.93 6.11
C MET A 249 7.00 30.37 5.82
N GLN A 250 7.43 30.42 4.56
CA GLN A 250 8.79 30.03 4.18
C GLN A 250 9.85 30.89 4.90
N ALA A 251 9.62 32.21 5.03
CA ALA A 251 10.52 33.09 5.77
C ALA A 251 10.60 32.75 7.27
N LYS A 252 9.46 32.43 7.89
CA LYS A 252 9.41 32.00 9.31
C LYS A 252 10.08 30.64 9.51
N LEU A 253 9.83 29.69 8.62
CA LEU A 253 10.47 28.37 8.65
C LEU A 253 11.99 28.49 8.53
N LEU A 254 12.49 29.33 7.61
CA LEU A 254 13.93 29.57 7.46
C LEU A 254 14.55 30.07 8.77
N ARG A 255 13.91 31.05 9.43
CA ARG A 255 14.38 31.57 10.71
C ARG A 255 14.49 30.48 11.78
N VAL A 256 13.48 29.61 11.89
CA VAL A 256 13.53 28.49 12.84
C VAL A 256 14.64 27.48 12.50
N LEU A 257 14.88 27.20 11.21
CA LEU A 257 15.96 26.31 10.80
C LEU A 257 17.37 26.88 11.07
N GLN A 258 17.51 28.21 11.16
CA GLN A 258 18.76 28.90 11.42
C GLN A 258 19.00 29.09 12.92
N GLU A 259 18.00 29.61 13.63
CA GLU A 259 18.11 30.07 15.02
C GLU A 259 17.71 28.97 16.02
N ARG A 260 16.93 27.95 15.58
CA ARG A 260 16.33 26.92 16.44
C ARG A 260 15.43 27.48 17.54
N GLU A 261 14.78 28.57 17.24
CA GLU A 261 13.88 29.28 18.13
C GLU A 261 12.57 29.60 17.40
N ILE A 262 11.48 29.59 18.14
CA ILE A 262 10.15 29.94 17.65
C ILE A 262 9.50 30.97 18.59
N GLU A 263 8.53 31.70 18.04
CA GLU A 263 7.57 32.53 18.80
C GLU A 263 6.16 32.01 18.45
N ARG A 264 5.30 31.90 19.45
CA ARG A 264 3.89 31.55 19.20
C ARG A 264 3.15 32.70 18.59
N VAL A 265 2.13 32.42 17.79
CA VAL A 265 1.25 33.45 17.23
C VAL A 265 0.57 34.21 18.36
N GLY A 266 0.69 35.53 18.34
CA GLY A 266 0.15 36.40 19.40
C GLY A 266 1.00 36.46 20.68
N GLY A 267 2.15 35.80 20.73
CA GLY A 267 3.10 35.85 21.83
C GLY A 267 4.41 36.52 21.43
N SER A 268 5.23 36.86 22.44
CA SER A 268 6.57 37.43 22.29
C SER A 268 7.65 36.56 22.98
N GLU A 269 7.27 35.43 23.54
CA GLU A 269 8.19 34.52 24.21
C GLU A 269 8.99 33.71 23.19
N THR A 270 10.32 33.78 23.24
CA THR A 270 11.22 32.96 22.41
C THR A 270 11.39 31.58 23.02
N ILE A 271 11.02 30.55 22.29
CA ILE A 271 11.05 29.16 22.73
C ILE A 271 12.08 28.40 21.91
N LYS A 272 13.06 27.79 22.57
CA LYS A 272 14.07 26.91 21.93
C LYS A 272 13.46 25.60 21.52
N VAL A 273 13.75 25.16 20.30
CA VAL A 273 13.27 23.89 19.75
C VAL A 273 14.42 23.10 19.16
N ASP A 274 14.44 21.78 19.44
CA ASP A 274 15.42 20.86 18.89
C ASP A 274 14.71 19.77 18.07
N ALA A 275 14.15 20.16 16.93
CA ALA A 275 13.52 19.23 15.99
C ALA A 275 14.40 19.03 14.74
N ARG A 276 14.61 17.78 14.34
CA ARG A 276 15.17 17.47 13.02
C ARG A 276 14.09 17.64 11.96
N VAL A 277 14.39 18.33 10.86
CA VAL A 277 13.43 18.55 9.78
C VAL A 277 13.68 17.57 8.63
N VAL A 278 12.63 16.88 8.20
CA VAL A 278 12.53 16.14 6.94
C VAL A 278 11.41 16.76 6.12
N ALA A 279 11.74 17.32 4.97
CA ALA A 279 10.77 17.94 4.07
C ALA A 279 10.51 17.05 2.86
N ALA A 280 9.29 17.07 2.34
CA ALA A 280 8.92 16.35 1.12
C ALA A 280 8.14 17.23 0.16
N THR A 281 8.31 17.00 -1.14
CA THR A 281 7.56 17.71 -2.17
C THR A 281 7.49 16.89 -3.47
N ASN A 282 6.43 17.11 -4.25
CA ASN A 282 6.31 16.65 -5.63
C ASN A 282 6.61 17.75 -6.66
N ARG A 283 6.84 18.98 -6.21
CA ARG A 283 7.17 20.13 -7.07
C ARG A 283 8.66 20.22 -7.36
N ASP A 284 9.00 20.73 -8.51
CA ASP A 284 10.36 21.17 -8.83
C ASP A 284 10.62 22.51 -8.11
N LEU A 285 11.36 22.43 -6.98
CA LEU A 285 11.66 23.60 -6.18
C LEU A 285 12.69 24.53 -6.86
N VAL A 286 13.56 24.02 -7.75
CA VAL A 286 14.52 24.85 -8.51
C VAL A 286 13.73 25.76 -9.44
N ALA A 287 12.82 25.19 -10.24
CA ALA A 287 11.94 25.96 -11.10
C ALA A 287 10.99 26.89 -10.33
N ALA A 288 10.63 26.54 -9.08
CA ALA A 288 9.83 27.38 -8.21
C ALA A 288 10.64 28.58 -7.67
N CYS A 289 11.93 28.41 -7.38
CA CYS A 289 12.84 29.49 -7.01
C CYS A 289 13.03 30.49 -8.17
N GLU A 290 13.19 30.02 -9.40
CA GLU A 290 13.29 30.89 -10.58
C GLU A 290 12.05 31.77 -10.82
N LYS A 291 10.89 31.32 -10.33
CA LYS A 291 9.59 32.02 -10.44
C LYS A 291 9.22 32.82 -9.17
N ASP A 292 10.13 32.99 -8.24
CA ASP A 292 9.89 33.60 -6.94
C ASP A 292 8.72 32.98 -6.14
N ALA A 293 8.33 31.74 -6.47
CA ALA A 293 7.30 31.01 -5.76
C ALA A 293 7.84 30.22 -4.54
N PHE A 294 9.17 30.02 -4.51
CA PHE A 294 9.89 29.42 -3.39
C PHE A 294 11.18 30.17 -3.14
N ARG A 295 11.57 30.36 -1.87
CA ARG A 295 12.78 31.08 -1.50
C ARG A 295 14.02 30.21 -1.70
N ALA A 296 15.02 30.72 -2.38
CA ALA A 296 16.29 30.02 -2.63
C ALA A 296 17.06 29.73 -1.32
N ASP A 297 17.06 30.67 -0.37
CA ASP A 297 17.72 30.49 0.93
C ASP A 297 17.09 29.37 1.78
N LEU A 298 15.78 29.21 1.71
CA LEU A 298 15.09 28.09 2.35
C LEU A 298 15.36 26.77 1.63
N TYR A 299 15.39 26.77 0.28
CA TYR A 299 15.74 25.59 -0.50
C TYR A 299 17.12 25.04 -0.09
N ASP A 300 18.14 25.89 -0.03
CA ASP A 300 19.49 25.49 0.38
C ASP A 300 19.53 24.91 1.80
N ARG A 301 18.70 25.45 2.71
CA ARG A 301 18.64 24.99 4.09
C ARG A 301 17.91 23.66 4.26
N LEU A 302 16.94 23.37 3.39
CA LEU A 302 16.20 22.09 3.37
C LEU A 302 16.93 21.01 2.58
N ASN A 303 17.58 21.37 1.47
CA ASN A 303 18.23 20.46 0.53
C ASN A 303 19.68 20.09 0.91
N VAL A 304 19.95 19.89 2.20
CA VAL A 304 21.29 19.47 2.65
C VAL A 304 21.54 18.02 2.25
N VAL A 305 20.54 17.16 2.38
CA VAL A 305 20.60 15.76 1.94
C VAL A 305 19.42 15.50 1.00
N PRO A 306 19.63 15.53 -0.33
CA PRO A 306 18.58 15.21 -1.29
C PRO A 306 18.32 13.70 -1.37
N LEU A 307 17.06 13.29 -1.37
CA LEU A 307 16.61 11.93 -1.63
C LEU A 307 15.50 11.94 -2.67
N ALA A 308 15.75 11.35 -3.84
CA ALA A 308 14.76 11.26 -4.91
C ALA A 308 14.14 9.86 -4.97
N ILE A 309 12.80 9.79 -4.90
CA ILE A 309 12.08 8.53 -5.00
C ILE A 309 11.68 8.32 -6.47
N PRO A 310 12.13 7.23 -7.10
CA PRO A 310 11.76 6.95 -8.48
C PRO A 310 10.26 6.65 -8.61
N PRO A 311 9.61 7.13 -9.69
CA PRO A 311 8.22 6.77 -9.97
C PRO A 311 8.09 5.27 -10.26
N LEU A 312 6.90 4.71 -10.05
CA LEU A 312 6.67 3.26 -10.17
C LEU A 312 6.98 2.73 -11.58
N ARG A 313 6.73 3.51 -12.63
CA ARG A 313 7.08 3.17 -14.01
C ARG A 313 8.59 3.01 -14.27
N ALA A 314 9.44 3.59 -13.44
CA ALA A 314 10.91 3.44 -13.51
C ALA A 314 11.43 2.24 -12.70
N ARG A 315 10.52 1.54 -11.97
CA ARG A 315 10.82 0.33 -11.17
C ARG A 315 9.74 -0.72 -11.34
N ARG A 316 9.40 -1.03 -12.59
CA ARG A 316 8.31 -1.97 -12.94
C ARG A 316 8.50 -3.37 -12.36
N GLU A 317 9.75 -3.76 -12.13
CA GLU A 317 10.12 -5.03 -11.48
C GLU A 317 9.59 -5.14 -10.03
N ASP A 318 9.27 -4.02 -9.37
CA ASP A 318 8.67 -4.02 -8.05
C ASP A 318 7.13 -4.21 -8.08
N ILE A 319 6.47 -4.03 -9.23
CA ILE A 319 5.01 -4.10 -9.34
C ILE A 319 4.46 -5.46 -8.89
N PRO A 320 5.01 -6.62 -9.32
CA PRO A 320 4.50 -7.91 -8.86
C PRO A 320 4.61 -8.11 -7.34
N LEU A 321 5.70 -7.66 -6.74
CA LEU A 321 5.93 -7.74 -5.30
C LEU A 321 4.96 -6.84 -4.53
N LEU A 322 4.81 -5.58 -4.97
CA LEU A 322 3.86 -4.62 -4.40
C LEU A 322 2.41 -5.10 -4.55
N THR A 323 2.07 -5.67 -5.71
CA THR A 323 0.74 -6.24 -5.96
C THR A 323 0.43 -7.35 -4.98
N ARG A 324 1.35 -8.29 -4.77
CA ARG A 324 1.19 -9.38 -3.80
C ARG A 324 1.00 -8.84 -2.39
N HIS A 325 1.85 -7.90 -1.98
CA HIS A 325 1.77 -7.25 -0.67
C HIS A 325 0.41 -6.57 -0.45
N PHE A 326 -0.08 -5.78 -1.40
CA PHE A 326 -1.37 -5.10 -1.26
C PHE A 326 -2.55 -6.06 -1.38
N LEU A 327 -2.42 -7.13 -2.18
CA LEU A 327 -3.44 -8.17 -2.27
C LEU A 327 -3.62 -8.88 -0.92
N GLU A 328 -2.52 -9.26 -0.26
CA GLU A 328 -2.56 -9.86 1.08
C GLU A 328 -3.22 -8.92 2.11
N LEU A 329 -2.87 -7.64 2.10
CA LEU A 329 -3.46 -6.64 3.00
C LEU A 329 -4.96 -6.44 2.74
N ALA A 330 -5.34 -6.27 1.47
CA ALA A 330 -6.74 -6.05 1.09
C ALA A 330 -7.59 -7.31 1.33
N ALA A 331 -7.06 -8.49 1.03
CA ALA A 331 -7.72 -9.77 1.29
C ALA A 331 -8.01 -9.96 2.78
N LYS A 332 -7.03 -9.65 3.64
CA LYS A 332 -7.20 -9.72 5.10
C LYS A 332 -8.24 -8.73 5.61
N ALA A 333 -8.25 -7.50 5.09
CA ALA A 333 -9.18 -6.45 5.50
C ALA A 333 -10.64 -6.74 5.08
N ASN A 334 -10.84 -7.52 4.01
CA ASN A 334 -12.15 -7.85 3.45
C ASN A 334 -12.58 -9.31 3.67
N ASP A 335 -11.91 -10.06 4.57
CA ASP A 335 -12.16 -11.48 4.89
C ASP A 335 -12.13 -12.42 3.66
N ARG A 336 -11.35 -12.06 2.61
CA ARG A 336 -11.21 -12.81 1.36
C ARG A 336 -9.84 -13.49 1.25
N ARG A 337 -9.49 -14.33 2.22
CA ARG A 337 -8.13 -14.91 2.38
C ARG A 337 -7.67 -15.82 1.24
N ASN A 338 -8.58 -16.32 0.40
CA ASN A 338 -8.25 -17.22 -0.71
C ASN A 338 -8.08 -16.51 -2.06
N ILE A 339 -8.32 -15.22 -2.11
CA ILE A 339 -8.26 -14.47 -3.38
C ILE A 339 -6.83 -14.47 -3.94
N ARG A 340 -6.72 -14.73 -5.23
CA ARG A 340 -5.45 -14.81 -5.95
C ARG A 340 -5.51 -13.91 -7.18
N MET A 341 -4.36 -13.63 -7.76
CA MET A 341 -4.27 -12.88 -9.02
C MET A 341 -3.65 -13.78 -10.08
N SER A 342 -4.29 -13.84 -11.26
CA SER A 342 -3.79 -14.60 -12.39
C SER A 342 -2.49 -13.97 -12.95
N ASN A 343 -1.67 -14.77 -13.63
CA ASN A 343 -0.43 -14.27 -14.25
C ASN A 343 -0.71 -13.24 -15.36
N GLY A 344 -1.83 -13.38 -16.08
CA GLY A 344 -2.27 -12.42 -17.08
C GLY A 344 -2.61 -11.08 -16.46
N ALA A 345 -3.36 -11.08 -15.36
CA ALA A 345 -3.67 -9.87 -14.60
C ALA A 345 -2.40 -9.17 -14.06
N LEU A 346 -1.45 -9.92 -13.52
CA LEU A 346 -0.14 -9.39 -13.09
C LEU A 346 0.63 -8.75 -14.24
N SER A 347 0.65 -9.38 -15.42
CA SER A 347 1.33 -8.86 -16.61
C SER A 347 0.72 -7.54 -17.08
N MET A 348 -0.60 -7.42 -17.03
CA MET A 348 -1.30 -6.17 -17.35
C MET A 348 -0.96 -5.05 -16.37
N LEU A 349 -0.94 -5.35 -15.07
CA LEU A 349 -0.53 -4.38 -14.06
C LEU A 349 0.92 -3.93 -14.28
N ALA A 350 1.84 -4.85 -14.59
CA ALA A 350 3.25 -4.53 -14.86
C ALA A 350 3.43 -3.65 -16.12
N ALA A 351 2.53 -3.74 -17.09
CA ALA A 351 2.54 -2.92 -18.30
C ALA A 351 1.98 -1.50 -18.08
N TYR A 352 1.11 -1.29 -17.09
CA TYR A 352 0.48 -0.01 -16.82
C TYR A 352 1.44 1.03 -16.23
N SER A 353 1.25 2.29 -16.55
CA SER A 353 2.19 3.37 -16.20
C SER A 353 2.06 3.91 -14.78
N PHE A 354 0.93 3.67 -14.10
CA PHE A 354 0.60 4.15 -12.76
C PHE A 354 0.94 5.63 -12.53
N PRO A 355 0.22 6.59 -13.14
CA PRO A 355 0.46 8.02 -12.91
C PRO A 355 0.30 8.43 -11.44
N GLY A 356 -0.53 7.74 -10.67
CA GLY A 356 -0.67 7.89 -9.21
C GLY A 356 0.28 6.99 -8.40
N ASN A 357 1.23 6.34 -9.06
CA ASN A 357 2.29 5.50 -8.46
C ASN A 357 1.75 4.40 -7.53
N VAL A 358 2.43 4.16 -6.41
CA VAL A 358 2.08 3.10 -5.44
C VAL A 358 0.71 3.31 -4.81
N ARG A 359 0.29 4.58 -4.63
CA ARG A 359 -1.05 4.88 -4.10
C ARG A 359 -2.16 4.42 -5.05
N GLU A 360 -1.97 4.64 -6.35
CA GLU A 360 -2.91 4.17 -7.37
C GLU A 360 -2.94 2.65 -7.44
N LEU A 361 -1.78 1.98 -7.45
CA LEU A 361 -1.70 0.52 -7.43
C LEU A 361 -2.43 -0.05 -6.21
N ARG A 362 -2.18 0.48 -5.01
CA ARG A 362 -2.86 0.04 -3.77
C ARG A 362 -4.38 0.17 -3.89
N ASN A 363 -4.88 1.33 -4.32
CA ASN A 363 -6.31 1.58 -4.46
C ASN A 363 -6.95 0.67 -5.54
N LEU A 364 -6.20 0.39 -6.61
CA LEU A 364 -6.65 -0.53 -7.65
C LEU A 364 -6.78 -1.96 -7.12
N ILE A 365 -5.77 -2.45 -6.39
CA ILE A 365 -5.82 -3.79 -5.78
C ILE A 365 -6.96 -3.90 -4.76
N GLU A 366 -7.15 -2.90 -3.91
CA GLU A 366 -8.26 -2.87 -2.96
C GLU A 366 -9.62 -2.94 -3.68
N ARG A 367 -9.78 -2.17 -4.75
CA ARG A 367 -10.99 -2.20 -5.60
C ARG A 367 -11.20 -3.57 -6.24
N LEU A 368 -10.15 -4.18 -6.78
CA LEU A 368 -10.21 -5.52 -7.38
C LEU A 368 -10.64 -6.57 -6.36
N VAL A 369 -10.09 -6.54 -5.14
CA VAL A 369 -10.49 -7.47 -4.06
C VAL A 369 -11.96 -7.32 -3.70
N ILE A 370 -12.49 -6.10 -3.69
CA ILE A 370 -13.88 -5.84 -3.33
C ILE A 370 -14.85 -6.21 -4.46
N LEU A 371 -14.50 -5.90 -5.72
CA LEU A 371 -15.43 -6.01 -6.85
C LEU A 371 -15.40 -7.35 -7.57
N THR A 372 -14.30 -8.12 -7.50
CA THR A 372 -14.22 -9.43 -8.13
C THR A 372 -15.02 -10.45 -7.31
N PRO A 373 -16.05 -11.10 -7.87
CA PRO A 373 -16.88 -12.06 -7.14
C PRO A 373 -16.13 -13.36 -6.84
N ASP A 374 -15.25 -13.78 -7.75
CA ASP A 374 -14.52 -15.04 -7.69
C ASP A 374 -13.25 -14.95 -6.83
N ASP A 375 -12.67 -16.10 -6.48
CA ASP A 375 -11.42 -16.17 -5.72
C ASP A 375 -10.16 -15.93 -6.61
N GLU A 376 -10.33 -15.71 -7.92
CA GLU A 376 -9.25 -15.39 -8.84
C GLU A 376 -9.54 -14.09 -9.61
N ILE A 377 -8.66 -13.10 -9.45
CA ILE A 377 -8.68 -11.86 -10.21
C ILE A 377 -8.06 -12.08 -11.58
N GLY A 378 -8.88 -12.00 -12.63
CA GLY A 378 -8.48 -12.19 -14.02
C GLY A 378 -8.10 -10.89 -14.74
N GLU A 379 -7.74 -11.03 -16.02
CA GLU A 379 -7.41 -9.88 -16.88
C GLU A 379 -8.59 -8.95 -17.10
N GLU A 380 -9.82 -9.50 -17.23
CA GLU A 380 -11.02 -8.69 -17.45
C GLU A 380 -11.39 -7.84 -16.23
N ASP A 381 -11.16 -8.36 -15.00
CA ASP A 381 -11.35 -7.59 -13.78
C ASP A 381 -10.40 -6.40 -13.75
N VAL A 382 -9.13 -6.63 -14.10
CA VAL A 382 -8.12 -5.57 -14.17
C VAL A 382 -8.47 -4.54 -15.24
N LYS A 383 -8.88 -4.98 -16.45
CA LYS A 383 -9.32 -4.07 -17.52
C LYS A 383 -10.49 -3.17 -17.09
N THR A 384 -11.46 -3.76 -16.40
CA THR A 384 -12.64 -3.03 -15.91
C THR A 384 -12.27 -2.00 -14.84
N CYS A 385 -11.31 -2.31 -13.99
CA CYS A 385 -10.91 -1.46 -12.88
C CYS A 385 -9.83 -0.42 -13.23
N LEU A 386 -9.07 -0.62 -14.31
CA LEU A 386 -8.09 0.36 -14.76
C LEU A 386 -8.77 1.63 -15.29
N PRO A 387 -8.24 2.83 -15.01
CA PRO A 387 -8.71 4.06 -15.62
C PRO A 387 -8.51 3.98 -17.13
N GLY A 388 -9.58 3.82 -17.89
CA GLY A 388 -9.53 3.67 -19.36
C GLY A 388 -10.12 2.36 -19.87
N GLY A 389 -10.60 1.46 -19.00
CA GLY A 389 -11.26 0.20 -19.38
C GLY A 389 -12.68 0.38 -19.98
N SER A 390 -13.19 1.59 -20.08
CA SER A 390 -14.45 1.90 -20.76
C SER A 390 -14.24 3.14 -21.61
N ALA A 391 -14.13 2.95 -22.89
CA ALA A 391 -13.94 3.86 -24.01
C ALA A 391 -12.45 4.16 -24.33
N PRO A 392 -12.05 4.05 -25.62
CA PRO A 392 -10.77 4.56 -26.07
C PRO A 392 -10.75 6.07 -25.79
N LYS A 393 -9.89 6.51 -24.88
CA LYS A 393 -9.55 7.93 -24.81
C LYS A 393 -9.02 8.29 -26.20
N VAL A 394 -9.75 9.06 -26.94
CA VAL A 394 -9.24 9.81 -28.10
C VAL A 394 -8.20 10.79 -27.55
N THR A 395 -7.01 10.27 -27.24
CA THR A 395 -5.87 11.08 -26.82
C THR A 395 -5.29 11.69 -28.06
N GLY A 396 -5.40 13.01 -28.16
CA GLY A 396 -4.62 13.76 -29.14
C GLY A 396 -5.31 14.01 -30.47
N LEU A 397 -6.57 14.41 -30.48
CA LEU A 397 -7.19 15.02 -31.67
C LEU A 397 -6.45 16.30 -32.08
N TYR A 398 -5.86 17.02 -31.13
CA TYR A 398 -5.06 18.20 -31.44
C TYR A 398 -3.58 17.85 -31.65
N ARG A 399 -3.07 18.20 -32.83
CA ARG A 399 -1.64 18.13 -33.19
C ARG A 399 -1.18 19.53 -33.59
N PRO A 400 -0.12 20.09 -32.95
CA PRO A 400 0.42 21.39 -33.35
C PRO A 400 0.81 21.41 -34.84
N GLY A 401 0.37 22.46 -35.56
CA GLY A 401 0.67 22.62 -36.99
C GLY A 401 -0.25 21.87 -37.95
N VAL A 402 -1.22 21.09 -37.47
CA VAL A 402 -2.22 20.41 -38.30
C VAL A 402 -3.52 21.25 -38.35
N PRO A 403 -4.04 21.59 -39.54
CA PRO A 403 -5.28 22.34 -39.65
C PRO A 403 -6.47 21.63 -38.98
N PHE A 404 -7.36 22.41 -38.35
CA PHE A 404 -8.52 21.89 -37.61
C PHE A 404 -9.39 20.94 -38.44
N ARG A 405 -9.61 21.26 -39.74
CA ARG A 405 -10.38 20.44 -40.64
C ARG A 405 -9.84 19.03 -40.80
N VAL A 406 -8.52 18.89 -40.90
CA VAL A 406 -7.84 17.57 -41.01
C VAL A 406 -8.06 16.74 -39.74
N LEU A 407 -7.97 17.39 -38.58
CA LEU A 407 -8.21 16.72 -37.27
C LEU A 407 -9.66 16.25 -37.12
N VAL A 408 -10.61 17.05 -37.57
CA VAL A 408 -12.02 16.69 -37.55
C VAL A 408 -12.31 15.54 -38.52
N ASP A 409 -11.78 15.59 -39.75
CA ASP A 409 -11.98 14.53 -40.76
C ASP A 409 -11.39 13.19 -40.29
N GLU A 410 -10.24 13.19 -39.60
CA GLU A 410 -9.66 11.99 -39.00
C GLU A 410 -10.50 11.43 -37.84
N ALA A 411 -11.00 12.29 -36.96
CA ALA A 411 -11.89 11.91 -35.88
C ALA A 411 -13.19 11.29 -36.38
N GLU A 412 -13.82 11.94 -37.36
CA GLU A 412 -15.05 11.47 -38.00
C GLU A 412 -14.85 10.14 -38.74
N ARG A 413 -13.69 9.97 -39.40
CA ARG A 413 -13.30 8.70 -40.03
C ARG A 413 -13.26 7.58 -39.01
N THR A 414 -12.59 7.81 -37.86
CA THR A 414 -12.45 6.81 -36.80
C THR A 414 -13.82 6.42 -36.24
N ILE A 415 -14.66 7.39 -35.90
CA ILE A 415 -16.02 7.16 -35.39
C ILE A 415 -16.85 6.33 -36.35
N LEU A 416 -16.80 6.66 -37.64
CA LEU A 416 -17.56 5.95 -38.66
C LEU A 416 -17.03 4.53 -38.90
N GLN A 417 -15.70 4.32 -38.85
CA GLN A 417 -15.10 2.99 -38.97
C GLN A 417 -15.54 2.08 -37.83
N ASP A 418 -15.44 2.57 -36.58
CA ASP A 418 -15.81 1.83 -35.40
C ASP A 418 -17.32 1.50 -35.39
N ALA A 419 -18.16 2.45 -35.76
CA ALA A 419 -19.61 2.24 -35.84
C ALA A 419 -19.99 1.25 -36.93
N LEU A 420 -19.34 1.32 -38.11
CA LEU A 420 -19.56 0.35 -39.20
C LEU A 420 -19.08 -1.03 -38.82
N ALA A 421 -17.94 -1.17 -38.14
CA ALA A 421 -17.42 -2.44 -37.63
C ALA A 421 -18.36 -3.06 -36.60
N HIS A 422 -18.88 -2.24 -35.67
CA HIS A 422 -19.83 -2.68 -34.65
C HIS A 422 -21.13 -3.22 -35.22
N HIS A 423 -21.63 -2.57 -36.29
CA HIS A 423 -22.85 -2.97 -36.99
C HIS A 423 -22.62 -3.83 -38.24
N GLN A 424 -21.45 -4.52 -38.31
CA GLN A 424 -21.10 -5.50 -39.37
C GLN A 424 -21.26 -4.93 -40.79
N GLY A 425 -20.99 -3.65 -40.99
CA GLY A 425 -21.11 -2.97 -42.30
C GLY A 425 -22.50 -2.54 -42.68
N GLN A 426 -23.53 -2.75 -41.84
CA GLN A 426 -24.91 -2.40 -42.12
C GLN A 426 -25.15 -0.90 -41.99
N MET A 427 -25.16 -0.17 -43.13
CA MET A 427 -25.33 1.28 -43.19
C MET A 427 -26.63 1.80 -42.54
N ALA A 428 -27.73 1.06 -42.64
CA ALA A 428 -29.00 1.48 -42.03
C ALA A 428 -29.00 1.37 -40.49
N ALA A 429 -28.32 0.36 -39.93
CA ALA A 429 -28.15 0.18 -38.49
C ALA A 429 -27.18 1.24 -37.94
N THR A 430 -26.08 1.48 -38.64
CA THR A 430 -25.06 2.48 -38.29
C THR A 430 -25.66 3.91 -38.32
N ALA A 431 -26.48 4.25 -39.34
CA ALA A 431 -27.12 5.55 -39.43
C ALA A 431 -28.05 5.80 -38.24
N ARG A 432 -28.86 4.81 -37.87
CA ARG A 432 -29.76 4.91 -36.69
C ARG A 432 -28.97 5.04 -35.38
N ALA A 433 -27.87 4.30 -35.22
CA ALA A 433 -27.03 4.34 -34.01
C ALA A 433 -26.32 5.69 -33.84
N LEU A 434 -25.96 6.37 -34.93
CA LEU A 434 -25.30 7.67 -34.94
C LEU A 434 -26.27 8.86 -35.05
N ASP A 435 -27.59 8.61 -35.05
CA ASP A 435 -28.63 9.62 -35.25
C ASP A 435 -28.40 10.47 -36.53
N LEU A 436 -28.01 9.77 -37.61
CA LEU A 436 -27.76 10.38 -38.92
C LEU A 436 -28.79 9.89 -39.97
N GLU A 437 -29.16 10.76 -40.91
CA GLU A 437 -29.88 10.32 -42.10
C GLU A 437 -29.01 9.37 -42.94
N ARG A 438 -29.58 8.29 -43.44
CA ARG A 438 -28.89 7.30 -44.25
C ARG A 438 -28.16 7.92 -45.45
N SER A 439 -28.77 8.87 -46.13
CA SER A 439 -28.18 9.63 -47.23
C SER A 439 -26.96 10.45 -46.81
N HIS A 440 -27.02 11.04 -45.62
CA HIS A 440 -25.91 11.82 -45.05
C HIS A 440 -24.76 10.94 -44.66
N LEU A 441 -25.01 9.77 -44.03
CA LEU A 441 -23.96 8.80 -43.70
C LEU A 441 -23.23 8.30 -44.95
N TYR A 442 -23.92 7.98 -46.04
CA TYR A 442 -23.30 7.57 -47.30
C TYR A 442 -22.41 8.66 -47.91
N LYS A 443 -22.87 9.91 -47.95
CA LYS A 443 -22.08 11.05 -48.44
C LYS A 443 -20.82 11.24 -47.59
N LYS A 444 -20.95 11.14 -46.26
CA LYS A 444 -19.86 11.35 -45.33
C LYS A 444 -18.84 10.19 -45.40
N ALA A 445 -19.28 8.95 -45.44
CA ALA A 445 -18.41 7.78 -45.62
C ALA A 445 -17.62 7.86 -46.95
N ARG A 446 -18.27 8.30 -48.01
CA ARG A 446 -17.61 8.48 -49.33
C ARG A 446 -16.59 9.63 -49.31
N SER A 447 -16.90 10.77 -48.69
CA SER A 447 -15.95 11.90 -48.57
C SER A 447 -14.70 11.56 -47.73
N LEU A 448 -14.84 10.68 -46.74
CA LEU A 448 -13.77 10.22 -45.88
C LEU A 448 -13.05 8.97 -46.42
N GLY A 449 -13.38 8.48 -47.61
CA GLY A 449 -12.72 7.35 -48.27
C GLY A 449 -13.00 5.99 -47.65
N LEU A 450 -14.10 5.86 -46.92
CA LEU A 450 -14.61 4.60 -46.39
C LEU A 450 -15.45 3.90 -47.47
N ARG A 451 -15.06 2.67 -47.90
CA ARG A 451 -15.87 1.86 -48.81
C ARG A 451 -17.16 1.41 -48.09
N GLY A 452 -18.25 2.11 -48.31
CA GLY A 452 -19.59 1.62 -48.02
C GLY A 452 -20.00 0.63 -49.12
N GLY A 453 -20.61 -0.50 -48.70
CA GLY A 453 -21.12 -1.52 -49.62
C GLY A 453 -22.01 -0.93 -50.73
N GLU A 454 -22.02 -1.63 -51.86
CA GLU A 454 -22.75 -1.30 -53.10
C GLU A 454 -24.21 -0.87 -52.83
N LYS A 455 -24.64 0.16 -53.57
CA LYS A 455 -26.05 0.53 -53.64
C LYS A 455 -26.85 -0.69 -54.07
N PRO A 456 -28.00 -0.96 -53.41
CA PRO A 456 -29.02 -1.75 -54.11
C PRO A 456 -29.49 -0.97 -55.32
N GLU A 457 -29.49 -1.62 -56.50
CA GLU A 457 -30.11 -1.14 -57.70
C GLU A 457 -31.55 -0.69 -57.40
N GLU A 458 -31.91 0.51 -57.81
CA GLU A 458 -33.29 0.97 -57.88
C GLU A 458 -34.02 0.07 -58.87
N ASP A 459 -34.90 -0.81 -58.39
CA ASP A 459 -35.93 -1.43 -59.21
C ASP A 459 -36.88 -0.32 -59.69
N GLU A 460 -36.74 0.05 -60.95
CA GLU A 460 -37.80 0.70 -61.72
C GLU A 460 -38.85 -0.36 -62.00
N GLY A 461 -40.05 -0.17 -61.44
CA GLY A 461 -41.23 -0.92 -61.71
C GLY A 461 -42.46 -0.26 -61.09
#